data_dbf60008af8fc49b113b5ae083b944b7
#
_entry.id   dbf60008af8fc49b113b5ae083b944b7
#
_cell.length_a   1.000
_cell.length_b   1.000
_cell.length_c   1.000
_cell.angle_alpha   90.00
_cell.angle_beta   90.00
_cell.angle_gamma   90.00
#
_symmetry.space_group_name_H-M   'P 1'
#
loop_
_entity.id
_entity.type
_entity.pdbx_description
1 polymer ?
#
loop_
_entity_poly.entity_id
_entity_poly.type
_entity_poly.pdbx_seq_one_letter_code
_entity_poly.pdbx_strand_id
1 'polypeptide(L)'
;MFSSDNGTTFDAGGIKAEYFKLTGGLRGRKQDLYEGGIRVPFIARWPGKIPGGKTSDLVFAQYDLLPTLAELTYAKAWPNDGISFLPALIGNNKQQKKHEFLYFEFPEKGGQVAIRMGNWKGVKSNMKSNLEATWEIYNLATDKYEAVNVAYKHPDLIKKFEEILKKEHQQAHIKEWEFIAPKFQDKD
;
A
#
# COMPACT_ATOMS: atom_id res chain seq x y z
N MET A 1 -15.40 -1.51 13.00
CA MET A 1 -14.21 -1.90 12.21
C MET A 1 -13.00 -1.86 13.13
N PHE A 2 -12.06 -2.75 12.94
CA PHE A 2 -10.78 -2.82 13.65
C PHE A 2 -9.67 -2.96 12.62
N SER A 3 -8.62 -2.17 12.73
CA SER A 3 -7.44 -2.21 11.87
C SER A 3 -6.25 -1.59 12.60
N SER A 4 -5.08 -1.59 11.96
CA SER A 4 -3.92 -0.79 12.35
C SER A 4 -3.64 0.24 11.27
N ASP A 5 -3.03 1.35 11.64
CA ASP A 5 -2.61 2.42 10.72
C ASP A 5 -1.39 2.03 9.87
N ASN A 6 -0.53 1.16 10.39
CA ASN A 6 0.69 0.66 9.75
C ASN A 6 1.10 -0.69 10.35
N GLY A 7 2.10 -1.32 9.75
CA GLY A 7 2.67 -2.56 10.25
C GLY A 7 3.34 -2.41 11.61
N THR A 8 3.81 -3.53 12.16
CA THR A 8 4.40 -3.56 13.52
C THR A 8 5.56 -2.58 13.66
N THR A 9 5.66 -1.98 14.85
CA THR A 9 6.74 -1.04 15.19
C THR A 9 8.08 -1.74 15.39
N PHE A 10 9.11 -0.93 15.64
CA PHE A 10 10.43 -1.38 16.06
C PHE A 10 10.39 -1.97 17.48
N ASP A 11 11.48 -2.63 17.86
CA ASP A 11 11.64 -3.10 19.23
C ASP A 11 11.58 -1.91 20.18
N ALA A 12 10.53 -1.84 20.98
CA ALA A 12 10.28 -0.75 21.92
C ALA A 12 9.55 -1.27 23.16
N GLY A 13 9.78 -0.64 24.31
CA GLY A 13 9.09 -0.99 25.56
C GLY A 13 9.31 -2.43 26.02
N GLY A 14 10.46 -3.02 25.69
CA GLY A 14 10.76 -4.42 26.03
C GLY A 14 10.14 -5.47 25.09
N ILE A 15 9.36 -5.04 24.08
CA ILE A 15 8.77 -5.95 23.09
C ILE A 15 9.77 -6.15 21.95
N LYS A 16 10.09 -7.41 21.67
CA LYS A 16 10.91 -7.82 20.53
C LYS A 16 9.99 -8.30 19.40
N ALA A 17 9.85 -7.49 18.36
CA ALA A 17 8.93 -7.75 17.24
C ALA A 17 9.22 -9.07 16.52
N GLU A 18 10.50 -9.42 16.40
CA GLU A 18 10.94 -10.67 15.78
C GLU A 18 10.57 -11.91 16.63
N TYR A 19 10.81 -11.83 17.95
CA TYR A 19 10.45 -12.91 18.88
C TYR A 19 8.96 -13.27 18.79
N PHE A 20 8.11 -12.26 18.75
CA PHE A 20 6.65 -12.45 18.63
C PHE A 20 6.17 -12.66 17.20
N LYS A 21 7.06 -12.61 16.19
CA LYS A 21 6.73 -12.71 14.76
C LYS A 21 5.58 -11.79 14.35
N LEU A 22 5.58 -10.57 14.84
CA LEU A 22 4.47 -9.62 14.72
C LEU A 22 4.10 -9.28 13.27
N THR A 23 5.02 -9.43 12.31
CA THR A 23 4.74 -9.27 10.87
C THR A 23 4.18 -10.55 10.23
N GLY A 24 4.07 -11.66 10.97
CA GLY A 24 3.73 -12.96 10.39
C GLY A 24 4.79 -13.48 9.39
N GLY A 25 6.03 -13.00 9.49
CA GLY A 25 7.13 -13.32 8.58
C GLY A 25 7.18 -12.44 7.33
N LEU A 26 6.25 -11.52 7.14
CA LEU A 26 6.29 -10.56 6.03
C LEU A 26 7.51 -9.63 6.16
N ARG A 27 8.12 -9.29 5.04
CA ARG A 27 9.28 -8.41 4.97
C ARG A 27 8.92 -7.00 5.41
N GLY A 28 9.84 -6.35 6.14
CA GLY A 28 9.68 -4.98 6.60
C GLY A 28 8.79 -4.86 7.84
N ARG A 29 8.63 -3.64 8.29
CA ARG A 29 7.83 -3.23 9.45
C ARG A 29 7.45 -1.76 9.31
N LYS A 30 6.86 -1.13 10.32
CA LYS A 30 6.54 0.31 10.31
C LYS A 30 7.65 1.13 9.62
N GLN A 31 7.25 2.05 8.76
CA GLN A 31 8.10 2.87 7.89
C GLN A 31 8.72 2.13 6.68
N ASP A 32 8.43 0.86 6.46
CA ASP A 32 8.80 0.18 5.22
C ASP A 32 7.58 0.03 4.30
N LEU A 33 7.77 0.14 2.99
CA LEU A 33 6.70 -0.10 2.01
C LEU A 33 6.63 -1.56 1.53
N TYR A 34 7.41 -2.46 2.14
CA TYR A 34 7.21 -3.91 2.00
C TYR A 34 5.94 -4.35 2.75
N GLU A 35 5.47 -5.57 2.47
CA GLU A 35 4.19 -6.08 3.02
C GLU A 35 4.12 -5.99 4.55
N GLY A 36 5.21 -6.26 5.27
CA GLY A 36 5.24 -6.17 6.75
C GLY A 36 5.03 -4.76 7.31
N GLY A 37 5.26 -3.72 6.49
CA GLY A 37 5.03 -2.34 6.89
C GLY A 37 3.65 -1.78 6.53
N ILE A 38 3.02 -2.31 5.48
CA ILE A 38 1.75 -1.76 4.95
C ILE A 38 0.58 -2.74 4.98
N ARG A 39 0.83 -4.06 5.05
CA ARG A 39 -0.24 -5.05 5.15
C ARG A 39 -0.65 -5.26 6.60
N VAL A 40 -1.80 -4.71 6.96
CA VAL A 40 -2.33 -4.72 8.32
C VAL A 40 -3.58 -5.58 8.44
N PRO A 41 -3.91 -6.10 9.63
CA PRO A 41 -5.16 -6.80 9.85
C PRO A 41 -6.36 -5.86 9.66
N PHE A 42 -7.45 -6.39 9.13
CA PHE A 42 -8.71 -5.68 9.06
C PHE A 42 -9.86 -6.61 9.44
N ILE A 43 -10.68 -6.18 10.38
CA ILE A 43 -11.85 -6.91 10.85
C ILE A 43 -13.06 -5.96 10.85
N ALA A 44 -14.16 -6.39 10.26
CA ALA A 44 -15.42 -5.67 10.30
C ALA A 44 -16.51 -6.54 10.91
N ARG A 45 -17.32 -5.95 11.76
CA ARG A 45 -18.49 -6.61 12.36
C ARG A 45 -19.70 -5.67 12.33
N TRP A 46 -20.78 -6.19 11.77
CA TRP A 46 -22.08 -5.50 11.76
C TRP A 46 -23.19 -6.55 11.75
N PRO A 47 -23.71 -6.92 12.92
CA PRO A 47 -24.75 -7.95 13.04
C PRO A 47 -25.95 -7.65 12.15
N GLY A 48 -26.42 -8.66 11.41
CA GLY A 48 -27.54 -8.53 10.48
C GLY A 48 -27.24 -7.86 9.13
N LYS A 49 -26.02 -7.35 8.94
CA LYS A 49 -25.60 -6.72 7.66
C LYS A 49 -24.36 -7.38 7.08
N ILE A 50 -23.32 -7.61 7.89
CA ILE A 50 -22.11 -8.32 7.45
C ILE A 50 -22.24 -9.80 7.87
N PRO A 51 -22.19 -10.75 6.92
CA PRO A 51 -22.23 -12.17 7.23
C PRO A 51 -21.06 -12.58 8.15
N GLY A 52 -21.37 -13.29 9.24
CA GLY A 52 -20.35 -13.77 10.16
C GLY A 52 -19.48 -14.88 9.56
N GLY A 53 -18.22 -15.01 10.05
CA GLY A 53 -17.30 -16.08 9.69
C GLY A 53 -16.83 -16.07 8.23
N LYS A 54 -16.89 -14.93 7.55
CA LYS A 54 -16.41 -14.76 6.18
C LYS A 54 -15.04 -14.10 6.14
N THR A 55 -14.26 -14.47 5.15
CA THR A 55 -12.99 -13.82 4.79
C THR A 55 -13.09 -13.26 3.38
N SER A 56 -12.25 -12.28 3.06
CA SER A 56 -12.16 -11.67 1.74
C SER A 56 -10.70 -11.43 1.37
N ASP A 57 -10.35 -11.74 0.12
CA ASP A 57 -9.04 -11.45 -0.47
C ASP A 57 -9.03 -10.11 -1.24
N LEU A 58 -10.05 -9.27 -1.01
CA LEU A 58 -10.09 -7.95 -1.64
C LEU A 58 -8.88 -7.13 -1.17
N VAL A 59 -8.10 -6.65 -2.13
CA VAL A 59 -7.01 -5.71 -1.88
C VAL A 59 -7.59 -4.31 -1.82
N PHE A 60 -7.41 -3.62 -0.71
CA PHE A 60 -7.84 -2.25 -0.49
C PHE A 60 -6.84 -1.50 0.40
N ALA A 61 -6.96 -0.19 0.48
CA ALA A 61 -6.09 0.66 1.29
C ALA A 61 -6.89 1.49 2.31
N GLN A 62 -6.21 2.11 3.28
CA GLN A 62 -6.86 2.91 4.33
C GLN A 62 -7.67 4.09 3.76
N TYR A 63 -7.26 4.66 2.63
CA TYR A 63 -8.00 5.75 2.00
C TYR A 63 -9.36 5.30 1.41
N ASP A 64 -9.60 3.99 1.28
CA ASP A 64 -10.90 3.43 0.88
C ASP A 64 -11.96 3.51 1.99
N LEU A 65 -11.53 3.76 3.23
CA LEU A 65 -12.46 3.94 4.36
C LEU A 65 -13.39 5.14 4.15
N LEU A 66 -12.86 6.25 3.64
CA LEU A 66 -13.65 7.46 3.42
C LEU A 66 -14.85 7.22 2.49
N PRO A 67 -14.67 6.76 1.25
CA PRO A 67 -15.80 6.48 0.37
C PRO A 67 -16.69 5.34 0.89
N THR A 68 -16.16 4.36 1.62
CA THR A 68 -16.96 3.29 2.21
C THR A 68 -17.90 3.82 3.29
N LEU A 69 -17.40 4.66 4.18
CA LEU A 69 -18.22 5.27 5.23
C LEU A 69 -19.23 6.27 4.65
N ALA A 70 -18.84 7.02 3.63
CA ALA A 70 -19.74 7.94 2.95
C ALA A 70 -20.91 7.19 2.27
N GLU A 71 -20.62 6.11 1.54
CA GLU A 71 -21.66 5.27 0.95
C GLU A 71 -22.58 4.66 2.00
N LEU A 72 -21.99 4.17 3.11
CA LEU A 72 -22.74 3.58 4.22
C LEU A 72 -23.73 4.56 4.87
N THR A 73 -23.35 5.84 4.96
CA THR A 73 -24.13 6.89 5.65
C THR A 73 -24.94 7.75 4.67
N TYR A 74 -24.92 7.41 3.38
CA TYR A 74 -25.52 8.23 2.31
C TYR A 74 -24.96 9.66 2.24
N ALA A 75 -23.75 9.86 2.74
CA ALA A 75 -23.05 11.14 2.70
C ALA A 75 -22.29 11.28 1.37
N LYS A 76 -22.04 12.53 0.96
CA LYS A 76 -21.18 12.81 -0.19
C LYS A 76 -19.71 12.77 0.26
N ALA A 77 -18.93 11.87 -0.29
CA ALA A 77 -17.47 11.92 -0.13
C ALA A 77 -16.88 13.08 -0.93
N TRP A 78 -15.86 13.73 -0.39
CA TRP A 78 -15.01 14.63 -1.17
C TRP A 78 -14.26 13.82 -2.25
N PRO A 79 -13.82 14.45 -3.37
CA PRO A 79 -12.93 13.80 -4.33
C PRO A 79 -11.74 13.15 -3.62
N ASN A 80 -11.51 11.89 -3.90
CA ASN A 80 -10.46 11.09 -3.26
C ASN A 80 -10.11 9.89 -4.15
N ASP A 81 -8.99 9.22 -3.87
CA ASP A 81 -8.50 8.10 -4.65
C ASP A 81 -9.08 6.75 -4.21
N GLY A 82 -9.93 6.74 -3.18
CA GLY A 82 -10.50 5.54 -2.60
C GLY A 82 -11.64 4.94 -3.41
N ILE A 83 -11.77 3.63 -3.29
CA ILE A 83 -12.90 2.84 -3.81
C ILE A 83 -13.63 2.23 -2.63
N SER A 84 -14.94 2.49 -2.52
CA SER A 84 -15.74 1.86 -1.46
C SER A 84 -15.67 0.34 -1.52
N PHE A 85 -15.42 -0.28 -0.37
CA PHE A 85 -15.50 -1.72 -0.20
C PHE A 85 -16.77 -2.19 0.53
N LEU A 86 -17.77 -1.31 0.65
CA LEU A 86 -19.07 -1.66 1.22
C LEU A 86 -19.71 -2.86 0.53
N PRO A 87 -19.72 -2.98 -0.82
CA PRO A 87 -20.28 -4.15 -1.48
C PRO A 87 -19.65 -5.46 -1.00
N ALA A 88 -18.34 -5.53 -0.87
CA ALA A 88 -17.65 -6.72 -0.35
C ALA A 88 -18.00 -7.01 1.11
N LEU A 89 -18.13 -5.98 1.96
CA LEU A 89 -18.51 -6.13 3.36
C LEU A 89 -19.88 -6.79 3.53
N ILE A 90 -20.86 -6.40 2.72
CA ILE A 90 -22.24 -6.92 2.80
C ILE A 90 -22.48 -8.16 1.94
N GLY A 91 -21.42 -8.73 1.35
CA GLY A 91 -21.47 -9.96 0.55
C GLY A 91 -21.88 -9.78 -0.92
N ASN A 92 -21.95 -8.54 -1.40
CA ASN A 92 -22.29 -8.22 -2.79
C ASN A 92 -21.03 -8.10 -3.67
N ASN A 93 -20.22 -9.15 -3.72
CA ASN A 93 -18.93 -9.14 -4.40
C ASN A 93 -19.00 -8.84 -5.91
N LYS A 94 -20.17 -9.09 -6.55
CA LYS A 94 -20.35 -8.81 -7.99
C LYS A 94 -20.33 -7.31 -8.31
N GLN A 95 -20.69 -6.47 -7.35
CA GLN A 95 -20.69 -5.02 -7.52
C GLN A 95 -19.39 -4.37 -7.01
N GLN A 96 -18.50 -5.16 -6.39
CA GLN A 96 -17.26 -4.64 -5.86
C GLN A 96 -16.31 -4.20 -6.98
N LYS A 97 -16.04 -2.91 -7.04
CA LYS A 97 -14.98 -2.34 -7.87
C LYS A 97 -13.62 -2.63 -7.24
N LYS A 98 -12.60 -2.75 -8.08
CA LYS A 98 -11.23 -3.01 -7.64
C LYS A 98 -10.32 -1.88 -8.10
N HIS A 99 -9.28 -1.60 -7.34
CA HIS A 99 -8.20 -0.75 -7.79
C HIS A 99 -7.46 -1.40 -8.96
N GLU A 100 -7.12 -0.63 -9.98
CA GLU A 100 -6.18 -1.06 -11.01
C GLU A 100 -4.79 -1.23 -10.41
N PHE A 101 -4.40 -0.30 -9.54
CA PHE A 101 -3.18 -0.35 -8.73
C PHE A 101 -3.39 0.42 -7.42
N LEU A 102 -2.53 0.15 -6.43
CA LEU A 102 -2.36 0.98 -5.24
C LEU A 102 -0.98 1.63 -5.32
N TYR A 103 -0.91 2.92 -4.99
CA TYR A 103 0.31 3.71 -5.01
C TYR A 103 0.61 4.27 -3.63
N PHE A 104 1.88 4.19 -3.22
CA PHE A 104 2.35 4.65 -1.91
C PHE A 104 3.67 5.39 -2.06
N GLU A 105 3.78 6.54 -1.40
CA GLU A 105 5.02 7.28 -1.20
C GLU A 105 5.33 7.41 0.28
N PHE A 106 6.60 7.30 0.63
CA PHE A 106 7.05 7.50 2.00
C PHE A 106 8.40 8.21 2.03
N PRO A 107 8.45 9.49 2.46
CA PRO A 107 9.65 10.34 2.35
C PRO A 107 10.74 10.01 3.36
N GLU A 108 10.44 9.29 4.43
CA GLU A 108 11.42 8.88 5.42
C GLU A 108 12.16 7.60 5.00
N LYS A 109 13.11 7.14 5.81
CA LYS A 109 13.96 5.98 5.50
C LYS A 109 14.60 6.04 4.11
N GLY A 110 15.09 7.21 3.73
CA GLY A 110 15.77 7.39 2.45
C GLY A 110 14.86 7.62 1.25
N GLY A 111 13.55 7.78 1.44
CA GLY A 111 12.55 7.94 0.38
C GLY A 111 12.21 6.63 -0.30
N GLN A 112 10.94 6.28 -0.30
CA GLN A 112 10.45 5.01 -0.83
C GLN A 112 9.17 5.21 -1.63
N VAL A 113 8.99 4.40 -2.67
CA VAL A 113 7.74 4.26 -3.42
C VAL A 113 7.39 2.78 -3.51
N ALA A 114 6.12 2.45 -3.36
CA ALA A 114 5.62 1.15 -3.69
C ALA A 114 4.36 1.22 -4.56
N ILE A 115 4.26 0.29 -5.50
CA ILE A 115 3.10 0.12 -6.37
C ILE A 115 2.66 -1.34 -6.29
N ARG A 116 1.37 -1.55 -6.03
CA ARG A 116 0.77 -2.87 -6.10
C ARG A 116 -0.26 -2.91 -7.22
N MET A 117 -0.09 -3.84 -8.17
CA MET A 117 -0.98 -4.06 -9.29
C MET A 117 -1.34 -5.55 -9.38
N GLY A 118 -2.53 -5.89 -8.94
CA GLY A 118 -2.92 -7.29 -8.80
C GLY A 118 -1.99 -8.08 -7.88
N ASN A 119 -1.32 -9.10 -8.40
CA ASN A 119 -0.34 -9.89 -7.66
C ASN A 119 1.09 -9.31 -7.71
N TRP A 120 1.32 -8.33 -8.57
CA TRP A 120 2.64 -7.72 -8.72
C TRP A 120 2.82 -6.56 -7.76
N LYS A 121 3.99 -6.50 -7.15
CA LYS A 121 4.40 -5.38 -6.32
C LYS A 121 5.78 -4.92 -6.71
N GLY A 122 5.93 -3.62 -6.93
CA GLY A 122 7.21 -2.95 -7.07
C GLY A 122 7.51 -2.13 -5.83
N VAL A 123 8.77 -2.14 -5.41
CA VAL A 123 9.29 -1.26 -4.36
C VAL A 123 10.54 -0.57 -4.90
N LYS A 124 10.65 0.72 -4.67
CA LYS A 124 11.82 1.52 -5.00
C LYS A 124 12.23 2.27 -3.74
N SER A 125 13.44 2.06 -3.26
CA SER A 125 13.90 2.59 -1.96
C SER A 125 15.21 3.34 -2.07
N ASN A 126 15.57 4.09 -1.02
CA ASN A 126 16.78 4.93 -0.94
C ASN A 126 16.86 6.00 -2.03
N MET A 127 15.73 6.52 -2.48
CA MET A 127 15.64 7.44 -3.61
C MET A 127 16.25 8.82 -3.32
N LYS A 128 16.34 9.23 -2.05
CA LYS A 128 17.01 10.48 -1.65
C LYS A 128 18.53 10.45 -1.87
N SER A 129 19.13 9.30 -1.65
CA SER A 129 20.58 9.13 -1.78
C SER A 129 21.01 8.51 -3.11
N ASN A 130 20.08 7.90 -3.83
CA ASN A 130 20.33 7.22 -5.09
C ASN A 130 19.27 7.60 -6.14
N LEU A 131 19.58 8.60 -6.96
CA LEU A 131 18.72 9.04 -8.06
C LEU A 131 18.52 7.97 -9.16
N GLU A 132 19.41 6.98 -9.21
CA GLU A 132 19.37 5.82 -10.10
C GLU A 132 18.77 4.58 -9.41
N ALA A 133 18.05 4.77 -8.27
CA ALA A 133 17.41 3.67 -7.57
C ALA A 133 16.55 2.84 -8.53
N THR A 134 16.70 1.53 -8.47
CA THR A 134 15.99 0.57 -9.32
C THR A 134 14.80 -0.04 -8.61
N TRP A 135 13.82 -0.50 -9.38
CA TRP A 135 12.71 -1.26 -8.85
C TRP A 135 13.12 -2.65 -8.38
N GLU A 136 12.65 -3.04 -7.22
CA GLU A 136 12.51 -4.43 -6.83
C GLU A 136 11.09 -4.87 -7.20
N ILE A 137 10.92 -6.03 -7.84
CA ILE A 137 9.60 -6.54 -8.27
C ILE A 137 9.37 -7.92 -7.68
N TYR A 138 8.18 -8.13 -7.13
CA TYR A 138 7.76 -9.35 -6.46
C TYR A 138 6.39 -9.80 -6.96
N ASN A 139 6.21 -11.13 -7.09
CA ASN A 139 4.90 -11.72 -7.32
C ASN A 139 4.33 -12.24 -6.00
N LEU A 140 3.44 -11.48 -5.39
CA LEU A 140 2.88 -11.79 -4.07
C LEU A 140 2.00 -13.06 -4.05
N ALA A 141 1.58 -13.58 -5.20
CA ALA A 141 0.86 -14.86 -5.27
C ALA A 141 1.79 -16.05 -4.98
N THR A 142 3.06 -15.96 -5.33
CA THR A 142 4.06 -17.02 -5.16
C THR A 142 5.14 -16.67 -4.14
N ASP A 143 5.36 -15.39 -3.88
CA ASP A 143 6.37 -14.86 -2.97
C ASP A 143 5.77 -13.74 -2.10
N LYS A 144 4.90 -14.10 -1.17
CA LYS A 144 4.28 -13.16 -0.23
C LYS A 144 5.27 -12.51 0.76
N TYR A 145 6.47 -13.06 0.84
CA TYR A 145 7.52 -12.56 1.74
C TYR A 145 8.50 -11.59 1.08
N GLU A 146 8.32 -11.33 -0.23
CA GLU A 146 9.18 -10.43 -0.99
C GLU A 146 10.67 -10.82 -0.89
N ALA A 147 10.93 -12.13 -0.99
CA ALA A 147 12.25 -12.71 -0.80
C ALA A 147 13.10 -12.69 -2.09
N VAL A 148 12.45 -12.79 -3.27
CA VAL A 148 13.14 -12.94 -4.55
C VAL A 148 12.76 -11.82 -5.50
N ASN A 149 13.67 -10.85 -5.67
CA ASN A 149 13.49 -9.79 -6.65
C ASN A 149 13.61 -10.36 -8.09
N VAL A 150 12.52 -10.24 -8.84
CA VAL A 150 12.42 -10.73 -10.23
C VAL A 150 12.40 -9.60 -11.27
N ALA A 151 12.78 -8.39 -10.91
CA ALA A 151 12.74 -7.21 -11.79
C ALA A 151 13.46 -7.44 -13.13
N TYR A 152 14.59 -8.16 -13.11
CA TYR A 152 15.36 -8.45 -14.33
C TYR A 152 14.61 -9.30 -15.38
N LYS A 153 13.55 -10.00 -14.97
CA LYS A 153 12.68 -10.81 -15.84
C LYS A 153 11.49 -10.03 -16.39
N HIS A 154 11.21 -8.84 -15.82
CA HIS A 154 9.98 -8.10 -16.07
C HIS A 154 10.24 -6.63 -16.42
N PRO A 155 10.97 -6.33 -17.52
CA PRO A 155 11.22 -4.96 -17.96
C PRO A 155 9.93 -4.21 -18.32
N ASP A 156 8.89 -4.93 -18.73
CA ASP A 156 7.54 -4.42 -19.00
C ASP A 156 6.87 -3.87 -17.74
N LEU A 157 7.00 -4.58 -16.61
CA LEU A 157 6.48 -4.09 -15.32
C LEU A 157 7.27 -2.89 -14.83
N ILE A 158 8.60 -2.89 -14.98
CA ILE A 158 9.42 -1.71 -14.64
C ILE A 158 8.90 -0.47 -15.38
N LYS A 159 8.72 -0.59 -16.69
CA LYS A 159 8.21 0.51 -17.51
C LYS A 159 6.83 0.98 -17.02
N LYS A 160 5.93 0.05 -16.75
CA LYS A 160 4.58 0.36 -16.25
C LYS A 160 4.62 1.04 -14.89
N PHE A 161 5.48 0.60 -13.97
CA PHE A 161 5.63 1.23 -12.66
C PHE A 161 6.25 2.63 -12.74
N GLU A 162 7.20 2.86 -13.66
CA GLU A 162 7.71 4.21 -13.92
C GLU A 162 6.63 5.15 -14.49
N GLU A 163 5.76 4.64 -15.36
CA GLU A 163 4.63 5.40 -15.90
C GLU A 163 3.63 5.77 -14.79
N ILE A 164 3.31 4.82 -13.90
CA ILE A 164 2.43 5.08 -12.74
C ILE A 164 3.09 6.08 -11.78
N LEU A 165 4.36 5.87 -11.42
CA LEU A 165 5.11 6.79 -10.56
C LEU A 165 5.06 8.22 -11.10
N LYS A 166 5.35 8.39 -12.38
CA LYS A 166 5.35 9.73 -13.03
C LYS A 166 3.96 10.37 -13.05
N LYS A 167 2.90 9.58 -13.16
CA LYS A 167 1.51 10.05 -13.23
C LYS A 167 0.95 10.40 -11.86
N GLU A 168 1.23 9.57 -10.85
CA GLU A 168 0.60 9.66 -9.53
C GLU A 168 1.39 10.53 -8.55
N HIS A 169 2.70 10.71 -8.79
CA HIS A 169 3.50 11.59 -7.94
C HIS A 169 2.95 13.02 -7.94
N GLN A 170 2.77 13.56 -6.75
CA GLN A 170 2.44 14.96 -6.51
C GLN A 170 3.56 15.60 -5.72
N GLN A 171 4.02 16.78 -6.16
CA GLN A 171 5.07 17.49 -5.47
C GLN A 171 4.71 17.71 -3.99
N ALA A 172 5.63 17.38 -3.11
CA ALA A 172 5.41 17.53 -1.69
C ALA A 172 5.28 19.02 -1.29
N HIS A 173 4.32 19.34 -0.43
CA HIS A 173 4.15 20.69 0.12
C HIS A 173 5.34 21.13 0.99
N ILE A 174 6.05 20.17 1.59
CA ILE A 174 7.24 20.39 2.41
C ILE A 174 8.43 19.95 1.59
N LYS A 175 9.33 20.89 1.27
CA LYS A 175 10.47 20.65 0.38
C LYS A 175 11.35 19.46 0.83
N GLU A 176 11.53 19.30 2.12
CA GLU A 176 12.33 18.22 2.72
C GLU A 176 11.70 16.83 2.53
N TRP A 177 10.40 16.78 2.19
CA TRP A 177 9.69 15.54 1.90
C TRP A 177 9.71 15.17 0.42
N GLU A 178 10.07 16.13 -0.45
CA GLU A 178 10.25 15.85 -1.86
C GLU A 178 11.51 15.00 -2.09
N PHE A 179 11.35 13.83 -2.69
CA PHE A 179 12.44 12.89 -2.94
C PHE A 179 12.39 12.21 -4.31
N ILE A 180 11.31 12.45 -5.06
CA ILE A 180 11.11 11.79 -6.36
C ILE A 180 11.64 12.67 -7.48
N ALA A 181 11.56 13.97 -7.32
CA ALA A 181 11.78 14.94 -8.38
C ALA A 181 12.79 16.06 -8.10
N PRO A 182 14.05 15.78 -7.74
CA PRO A 182 15.08 16.78 -7.99
C PRO A 182 15.15 17.12 -9.49
N LYS A 183 14.80 16.17 -10.37
CA LYS A 183 14.75 16.36 -11.84
C LYS A 183 13.53 17.16 -12.33
N PHE A 184 12.55 17.41 -11.48
CA PHE A 184 11.32 18.14 -11.84
C PHE A 184 11.21 19.49 -11.15
N GLN A 185 12.13 19.84 -10.24
CA GLN A 185 12.13 21.10 -9.49
C GLN A 185 12.70 22.30 -10.28
N ASP A 186 13.38 22.06 -11.39
CA ASP A 186 13.96 23.13 -12.21
C ASP A 186 13.17 23.32 -13.50
N LYS A 187 11.99 23.89 -13.39
CA LYS A 187 11.31 24.59 -14.48
C LYS A 187 10.43 25.70 -13.88
N ASP A 188 11.07 26.71 -13.38
CA ASP A 188 10.53 28.06 -13.38
C ASP A 188 11.03 28.79 -14.63
#